data_f4ed6844a5c9f2026aa3d748f3d6d712
#
_entry.id   f4ed6844a5c9f2026aa3d748f3d6d712
#
_cell.length_a   1.000
_cell.length_b   1.000
_cell.length_c   1.000
_cell.angle_alpha   90.00
_cell.angle_beta   90.00
_cell.angle_gamma   90.00
#
_symmetry.space_group_name_H-M   'P 1'
#
loop_
_entity.id
_entity.type
_entity.pdbx_description
1 polymer ?
#
loop_
_entity_poly.entity_id
_entity_poly.type
_entity_poly.pdbx_seq_one_letter_code
_entity_poly.pdbx_strand_id
1 'polypeptide(L)'
;MNNTIMEISINNSVQWDDIVCSFSDYEVFYLSKYVMAFMEEDDKNGIPILLYYQNRSDRAINVVFKRDVAEDKRFEELINKGKYFDLSSPYGYGGFWGNISDYKALNQEYHNYCVNNHYICEFVRFDLFGEFYKYYDGKVESRTHNVIRSLEMPIDEIWMDFKQKVRKNVKKANRNGLKVVLDNTGKFLDDFLRIYYATMERSEAEAEYYFSRNFFEKLNEMKNNIMYFHVEYEDKIISTELVIYGAENAYSYLGGTDKDYFEVRPNDFLKYEIIKWAKEKGLKNFVLGGGYGTDDGIFQYKASLAPHGIEDFYIGKKIYNEELYKKLVGLCSKIKNKEYFPLYRG
;
A
#
# COMPACT_ATOMS: atom_id res chain seq x y z
N MET A 1 4.76 -31.36 16.62
CA MET A 1 4.90 -30.88 15.23
C MET A 1 5.42 -29.46 15.35
N ASN A 2 6.56 -29.16 14.75
CA ASN A 2 7.04 -27.77 14.74
C ASN A 2 6.06 -26.98 13.85
N ASN A 3 5.45 -25.93 14.40
CA ASN A 3 4.61 -25.03 13.61
C ASN A 3 5.51 -24.41 12.54
N THR A 4 5.19 -24.64 11.27
CA THR A 4 5.89 -24.04 10.13
C THR A 4 5.52 -22.58 9.94
N ILE A 5 4.39 -22.12 10.52
CA ILE A 5 3.97 -20.71 10.55
C ILE A 5 4.01 -20.21 12.00
N MET A 6 4.78 -19.15 12.23
CA MET A 6 4.83 -18.42 13.50
C MET A 6 4.11 -17.09 13.37
N GLU A 7 3.24 -16.80 14.35
CA GLU A 7 2.61 -15.48 14.49
C GLU A 7 3.48 -14.59 15.36
N ILE A 8 3.86 -13.44 14.87
CA ILE A 8 4.61 -12.40 15.60
C ILE A 8 3.64 -11.25 15.87
N SER A 9 3.42 -10.98 17.16
CA SER A 9 2.57 -9.87 17.59
C SER A 9 3.23 -8.52 17.31
N ILE A 10 2.42 -7.52 17.01
CA ILE A 10 2.87 -6.12 16.84
C ILE A 10 3.56 -5.58 18.11
N ASN A 11 3.26 -6.12 19.29
CA ASN A 11 3.94 -5.76 20.52
C ASN A 11 5.43 -6.14 20.53
N ASN A 12 5.84 -7.05 19.64
CA ASN A 12 7.23 -7.46 19.41
C ASN A 12 7.79 -6.80 18.14
N SER A 13 7.56 -5.51 17.98
CA SER A 13 7.90 -4.76 16.77
C SER A 13 9.38 -4.85 16.36
N VAL A 14 10.29 -4.99 17.33
CA VAL A 14 11.73 -5.19 17.06
C VAL A 14 11.97 -6.53 16.36
N GLN A 15 11.46 -7.64 16.92
CA GLN A 15 11.56 -8.96 16.29
C GLN A 15 10.87 -8.99 14.91
N TRP A 16 9.73 -8.31 14.82
CA TRP A 16 8.99 -8.16 13.57
C TRP A 16 9.85 -7.53 12.49
N ASP A 17 10.40 -6.34 12.77
CA ASP A 17 11.21 -5.60 11.78
C ASP A 17 12.55 -6.30 11.49
N ASP A 18 13.16 -6.98 12.47
CA ASP A 18 14.34 -7.82 12.25
C ASP A 18 14.06 -8.95 11.25
N ILE A 19 12.90 -9.61 11.37
CA ILE A 19 12.47 -10.65 10.42
C ILE A 19 12.23 -10.04 9.04
N VAL A 20 11.48 -8.95 8.95
CA VAL A 20 11.18 -8.27 7.68
C VAL A 20 12.48 -7.83 7.00
N CYS A 21 13.35 -7.12 7.70
CA CYS A 21 14.61 -6.61 7.16
C CYS A 21 15.66 -7.70 6.87
N SER A 22 15.42 -8.95 7.30
CA SER A 22 16.27 -10.09 6.92
C SER A 22 16.08 -10.54 5.47
N PHE A 23 15.04 -10.03 4.79
CA PHE A 23 14.86 -10.18 3.34
C PHE A 23 15.49 -8.97 2.65
N SER A 24 16.45 -9.22 1.75
CA SER A 24 17.22 -8.14 1.10
C SER A 24 16.39 -7.20 0.22
N ASP A 25 15.21 -7.65 -0.18
CA ASP A 25 14.26 -7.03 -1.09
C ASP A 25 12.92 -6.70 -0.40
N TYR A 26 12.94 -6.53 0.94
CA TYR A 26 11.72 -6.30 1.71
C TYR A 26 10.92 -5.08 1.23
N GLU A 27 9.61 -5.19 1.34
CA GLU A 27 8.68 -4.12 1.01
C GLU A 27 8.24 -3.33 2.25
N VAL A 28 8.02 -2.04 2.06
CA VAL A 28 7.66 -1.09 3.13
C VAL A 28 6.35 -1.46 3.84
N PHE A 29 5.43 -2.11 3.14
CA PHE A 29 4.11 -2.50 3.65
C PHE A 29 4.17 -3.58 4.74
N TYR A 30 5.30 -4.27 4.87
CA TYR A 30 5.51 -5.32 5.87
C TYR A 30 6.15 -4.78 7.16
N LEU A 31 6.58 -3.52 7.21
CA LEU A 31 7.19 -2.93 8.40
C LEU A 31 6.16 -2.67 9.50
N SER A 32 6.54 -2.91 10.75
CA SER A 32 5.68 -2.76 11.92
C SER A 32 5.10 -1.35 12.05
N LYS A 33 5.92 -0.33 11.87
CA LYS A 33 5.49 1.08 11.97
C LYS A 33 4.47 1.47 10.91
N TYR A 34 4.56 0.88 9.71
CA TYR A 34 3.57 1.11 8.67
C TYR A 34 2.17 0.65 9.10
N VAL A 35 2.07 -0.58 9.56
CA VAL A 35 0.76 -1.14 9.97
C VAL A 35 0.25 -0.55 11.29
N MET A 36 1.14 -0.12 12.19
CA MET A 36 0.76 0.60 13.40
C MET A 36 0.05 1.92 13.09
N ALA A 37 0.49 2.67 12.06
CA ALA A 37 -0.18 3.90 11.66
C ALA A 37 -1.65 3.64 11.27
N PHE A 38 -1.93 2.52 10.57
CA PHE A 38 -3.31 2.14 10.21
C PHE A 38 -4.11 1.59 11.39
N MET A 39 -3.48 0.86 12.29
CA MET A 39 -4.14 0.35 13.50
C MET A 39 -4.64 1.51 14.39
N GLU A 40 -3.85 2.56 14.51
CA GLU A 40 -4.20 3.74 15.31
C GLU A 40 -5.17 4.69 14.60
N GLU A 41 -5.27 4.63 13.27
CA GLU A 41 -6.17 5.48 12.47
C GLU A 41 -7.63 5.02 12.54
N ASP A 42 -7.88 3.71 12.50
CA ASP A 42 -9.23 3.15 12.59
C ASP A 42 -9.21 1.80 13.31
N ASP A 43 -9.85 1.71 14.47
CA ASP A 43 -10.00 0.48 15.26
C ASP A 43 -10.63 -0.67 14.46
N LYS A 44 -11.41 -0.37 13.41
CA LYS A 44 -12.02 -1.38 12.53
C LYS A 44 -11.00 -2.12 11.67
N ASN A 45 -9.79 -1.60 11.52
CA ASN A 45 -8.71 -2.29 10.82
C ASN A 45 -8.31 -3.58 11.52
N GLY A 46 -8.54 -3.68 12.85
CA GLY A 46 -8.14 -4.83 13.65
C GLY A 46 -6.68 -4.78 14.08
N ILE A 47 -6.15 -5.92 14.52
CA ILE A 47 -4.79 -6.02 15.04
C ILE A 47 -3.86 -6.59 13.97
N PRO A 48 -2.78 -5.89 13.60
CA PRO A 48 -1.81 -6.42 12.66
C PRO A 48 -0.98 -7.55 13.28
N ILE A 49 -0.76 -8.59 12.49
CA ILE A 49 0.11 -9.72 12.83
C ILE A 49 1.04 -10.00 11.66
N LEU A 50 2.28 -10.38 11.97
CA LEU A 50 3.22 -10.91 11.00
C LEU A 50 3.21 -12.44 11.09
N LEU A 51 2.94 -13.06 9.96
CA LEU A 51 3.04 -14.50 9.79
C LEU A 51 4.40 -14.81 9.16
N TYR A 52 5.25 -15.51 9.89
CA TYR A 52 6.54 -15.96 9.40
C TYR A 52 6.49 -17.46 9.10
N TYR A 53 6.62 -17.80 7.84
CA TYR A 53 6.72 -19.18 7.36
C TYR A 53 8.18 -19.58 7.22
N GLN A 54 8.50 -20.76 7.74
CA GLN A 54 9.81 -21.37 7.55
C GLN A 54 9.67 -22.88 7.39
N ASN A 55 10.16 -23.42 6.27
CA ASN A 55 10.20 -24.84 6.00
C ASN A 55 11.43 -25.18 5.16
N ARG A 56 12.38 -25.91 5.75
CA ARG A 56 13.69 -26.21 5.13
C ARG A 56 14.41 -24.93 4.70
N SER A 57 14.60 -24.72 3.39
CA SER A 57 15.22 -23.52 2.80
C SER A 57 14.20 -22.39 2.54
N ASP A 58 12.91 -22.72 2.53
CA ASP A 58 11.87 -21.75 2.22
C ASP A 58 11.59 -20.84 3.41
N ARG A 59 11.58 -19.55 3.17
CA ARG A 59 11.25 -18.52 4.15
C ARG A 59 10.32 -17.49 3.49
N ALA A 60 9.24 -17.15 4.17
CA ALA A 60 8.33 -16.12 3.70
C ALA A 60 7.66 -15.39 4.88
N ILE A 61 7.23 -14.18 4.60
CA ILE A 61 6.46 -13.34 5.51
C ILE A 61 5.13 -12.95 4.88
N ASN A 62 4.11 -12.80 5.70
CA ASN A 62 2.84 -12.20 5.31
C ASN A 62 2.34 -11.32 6.45
N VAL A 63 1.98 -10.08 6.16
CA VAL A 63 1.41 -9.16 7.13
C VAL A 63 -0.08 -9.03 6.86
N VAL A 64 -0.87 -9.27 7.89
CA VAL A 64 -2.33 -9.23 7.80
C VAL A 64 -2.93 -8.53 9.02
N PHE A 65 -4.04 -7.85 8.83
CA PHE A 65 -4.91 -7.39 9.90
C PHE A 65 -5.88 -8.51 10.29
N LYS A 66 -5.82 -8.90 11.55
CA LYS A 66 -6.74 -9.85 12.20
C LYS A 66 -7.89 -9.06 12.80
N ARG A 67 -9.09 -9.21 12.23
CA ARG A 67 -10.28 -8.46 12.64
C ARG A 67 -11.26 -9.41 13.34
N ASP A 68 -11.61 -9.12 14.57
CA ASP A 68 -12.63 -9.89 15.31
C ASP A 68 -14.01 -9.63 14.69
N VAL A 69 -14.71 -10.69 14.34
CA VAL A 69 -16.04 -10.59 13.74
C VAL A 69 -17.08 -10.12 14.76
N ALA A 70 -16.90 -10.44 16.04
CA ALA A 70 -17.80 -10.04 17.12
C ALA A 70 -17.71 -8.55 17.50
N GLU A 71 -16.70 -7.81 17.01
CA GLU A 71 -16.64 -6.34 17.16
C GLU A 71 -17.68 -5.61 16.32
N ASP A 72 -18.19 -6.25 15.27
CA ASP A 72 -19.34 -5.76 14.55
C ASP A 72 -20.63 -6.04 15.35
N LYS A 73 -21.30 -4.99 15.78
CA LYS A 73 -22.52 -5.05 16.60
C LYS A 73 -23.63 -5.94 16.04
N ARG A 74 -23.61 -6.17 14.72
CA ARG A 74 -24.58 -7.09 14.06
C ARG A 74 -24.38 -8.55 14.49
N PHE A 75 -23.20 -8.90 14.99
CA PHE A 75 -22.81 -10.27 15.27
C PHE A 75 -22.43 -10.53 16.73
N GLU A 76 -22.40 -9.50 17.60
CA GLU A 76 -21.97 -9.61 18.99
C GLU A 76 -22.80 -10.59 19.83
N GLU A 77 -24.11 -10.72 19.54
CA GLU A 77 -24.98 -11.71 20.21
C GLU A 77 -24.83 -13.14 19.65
N LEU A 78 -24.30 -13.27 18.42
CA LEU A 78 -24.15 -14.55 17.74
C LEU A 78 -22.78 -15.19 17.98
N ILE A 79 -21.75 -14.36 18.10
CA ILE A 79 -20.35 -14.79 18.15
C ILE A 79 -19.70 -14.20 19.39
N ASN A 80 -19.09 -15.06 20.21
CA ASN A 80 -18.28 -14.59 21.34
C ASN A 80 -17.02 -13.86 20.85
N LYS A 81 -16.70 -12.74 21.48
CA LYS A 81 -15.45 -12.02 21.24
C LYS A 81 -14.23 -12.93 21.32
N GLY A 82 -13.27 -12.73 20.43
CA GLY A 82 -12.04 -13.50 20.38
C GLY A 82 -12.17 -14.91 19.82
N LYS A 83 -13.33 -15.27 19.23
CA LYS A 83 -13.56 -16.63 18.73
C LYS A 83 -13.35 -16.81 17.24
N TYR A 84 -13.82 -15.86 16.44
CA TYR A 84 -13.73 -15.94 14.98
C TYR A 84 -13.23 -14.63 14.39
N PHE A 85 -12.38 -14.73 13.40
CA PHE A 85 -11.72 -13.59 12.79
C PHE A 85 -11.79 -13.65 11.27
N ASP A 86 -11.67 -12.51 10.62
CA ASP A 86 -11.29 -12.44 9.22
C ASP A 86 -9.94 -11.73 9.05
N LEU A 87 -9.29 -11.99 7.92
CA LEU A 87 -7.98 -11.44 7.58
C LEU A 87 -8.09 -10.48 6.41
N SER A 88 -7.31 -9.41 6.47
CA SER A 88 -7.14 -8.48 5.36
C SER A 88 -5.68 -8.05 5.25
N SER A 89 -5.13 -8.00 4.04
CA SER A 89 -3.85 -7.33 3.85
C SER A 89 -3.93 -5.86 4.25
N PRO A 90 -2.80 -5.22 4.62
CA PRO A 90 -2.73 -3.79 4.85
C PRO A 90 -3.20 -2.99 3.62
N TYR A 91 -3.46 -1.69 3.81
CA TYR A 91 -3.62 -0.77 2.70
C TYR A 91 -2.32 -0.77 1.86
N GLY A 92 -2.43 -0.74 0.54
CA GLY A 92 -1.31 -0.93 -0.37
C GLY A 92 -1.23 -2.37 -0.87
N TYR A 93 -0.17 -3.09 -0.54
CA TYR A 93 0.14 -4.41 -1.08
C TYR A 93 0.51 -5.39 0.02
N GLY A 94 0.39 -6.70 -0.25
CA GLY A 94 0.65 -7.77 0.71
C GLY A 94 0.63 -9.16 0.08
N GLY A 95 0.30 -10.17 0.87
CA GLY A 95 0.44 -11.58 0.54
C GLY A 95 1.77 -12.14 1.02
N PHE A 96 2.06 -13.42 0.76
CA PHE A 96 3.34 -13.99 1.13
C PHE A 96 4.47 -13.46 0.24
N TRP A 97 5.50 -12.91 0.88
CA TRP A 97 6.73 -12.40 0.30
C TRP A 97 7.94 -13.18 0.82
N GLY A 98 8.83 -13.60 -0.06
CA GLY A 98 10.06 -14.27 0.32
C GLY A 98 10.52 -15.35 -0.66
N ASN A 99 11.45 -16.19 -0.21
CA ASN A 99 12.04 -17.25 -1.01
C ASN A 99 11.24 -18.53 -0.84
N ILE A 100 10.38 -18.85 -1.81
CA ILE A 100 9.46 -19.98 -1.78
C ILE A 100 9.73 -20.88 -2.98
N SER A 101 10.11 -22.11 -2.74
CA SER A 101 10.28 -23.15 -3.77
C SER A 101 9.08 -24.11 -3.84
N ASP A 102 8.37 -24.28 -2.71
CA ASP A 102 7.18 -25.16 -2.62
C ASP A 102 5.95 -24.37 -2.15
N TYR A 103 5.33 -23.66 -3.09
CA TYR A 103 4.07 -22.94 -2.84
C TYR A 103 2.91 -23.84 -2.41
N LYS A 104 2.93 -25.12 -2.83
CA LYS A 104 1.88 -26.07 -2.42
C LYS A 104 1.99 -26.38 -0.94
N ALA A 105 3.20 -26.60 -0.44
CA ALA A 105 3.42 -26.81 0.99
C ALA A 105 3.04 -25.55 1.78
N LEU A 106 3.46 -24.36 1.35
CA LEU A 106 3.08 -23.12 1.98
C LEU A 106 1.55 -22.95 2.07
N ASN A 107 0.83 -23.14 0.95
CA ASN A 107 -0.62 -23.01 0.92
C ASN A 107 -1.32 -24.01 1.85
N GLN A 108 -0.84 -25.25 1.91
CA GLN A 108 -1.40 -26.28 2.80
C GLN A 108 -1.20 -25.89 4.28
N GLU A 109 0.00 -25.46 4.65
CA GLU A 109 0.32 -25.06 6.01
C GLU A 109 -0.46 -23.80 6.41
N TYR A 110 -0.57 -22.84 5.49
CA TYR A 110 -1.35 -21.61 5.72
C TYR A 110 -2.84 -21.90 5.86
N HIS A 111 -3.40 -22.78 5.02
CA HIS A 111 -4.78 -23.23 5.16
C HIS A 111 -5.03 -23.86 6.54
N ASN A 112 -4.17 -24.81 6.94
CA ASN A 112 -4.27 -25.45 8.24
C ASN A 112 -4.17 -24.45 9.39
N TYR A 113 -3.24 -23.50 9.28
CA TYR A 113 -3.09 -22.41 10.25
C TYR A 113 -4.38 -21.58 10.37
N CYS A 114 -4.97 -21.18 9.25
CA CYS A 114 -6.18 -20.37 9.23
C CYS A 114 -7.39 -21.12 9.83
N VAL A 115 -7.58 -22.39 9.45
CA VAL A 115 -8.67 -23.22 10.00
C VAL A 115 -8.52 -23.44 11.48
N ASN A 116 -7.32 -23.79 11.96
CA ASN A 116 -7.05 -24.06 13.39
C ASN A 116 -7.19 -22.81 14.27
N ASN A 117 -6.95 -21.62 13.73
CA ASN A 117 -7.09 -20.33 14.42
C ASN A 117 -8.45 -19.65 14.16
N HIS A 118 -9.43 -20.38 13.62
CA HIS A 118 -10.79 -19.92 13.42
C HIS A 118 -10.95 -18.69 12.54
N TYR A 119 -10.08 -18.53 11.52
CA TYR A 119 -10.27 -17.54 10.50
C TYR A 119 -11.39 -17.97 9.56
N ILE A 120 -12.32 -17.06 9.25
CA ILE A 120 -13.48 -17.30 8.40
C ILE A 120 -13.12 -17.12 6.93
N CYS A 121 -12.40 -16.06 6.63
CA CYS A 121 -12.00 -15.71 5.28
C CYS A 121 -10.82 -14.73 5.29
N GLU A 122 -10.20 -14.52 4.13
CA GLU A 122 -9.18 -13.52 3.93
C GLU A 122 -9.35 -12.74 2.63
N PHE A 123 -8.94 -11.48 2.66
CA PHE A 123 -8.79 -10.60 1.51
C PHE A 123 -7.33 -10.20 1.35
N VAL A 124 -6.77 -10.40 0.15
CA VAL A 124 -5.38 -10.08 -0.15
C VAL A 124 -5.31 -9.09 -1.31
N ARG A 125 -4.53 -8.00 -1.14
CA ARG A 125 -4.02 -7.18 -2.22
C ARG A 125 -2.61 -7.66 -2.52
N PHE A 126 -2.41 -8.36 -3.62
CA PHE A 126 -1.12 -8.95 -3.88
C PHE A 126 -0.05 -7.91 -4.16
N ASP A 127 1.17 -8.23 -3.76
CA ASP A 127 2.34 -7.46 -4.10
C ASP A 127 2.55 -7.41 -5.62
N LEU A 128 3.10 -6.28 -6.13
CA LEU A 128 3.28 -6.05 -7.56
C LEU A 128 4.50 -6.78 -8.13
N PHE A 129 5.45 -7.15 -7.28
CA PHE A 129 6.74 -7.74 -7.67
C PHE A 129 6.85 -9.21 -7.26
N GLY A 130 5.96 -9.66 -6.38
CA GLY A 130 5.87 -11.04 -5.94
C GLY A 130 5.04 -11.92 -6.86
N GLU A 131 5.29 -13.21 -6.83
CA GLU A 131 4.58 -14.20 -7.66
C GLU A 131 3.50 -14.98 -6.92
N PHE A 132 3.29 -14.70 -5.62
CA PHE A 132 2.38 -15.49 -4.79
C PHE A 132 0.96 -15.59 -5.36
N TYR A 133 0.47 -14.53 -6.04
CA TYR A 133 -0.85 -14.54 -6.67
C TYR A 133 -1.05 -15.67 -7.69
N LYS A 134 0.03 -16.13 -8.36
CA LYS A 134 -0.03 -17.23 -9.34
C LYS A 134 -0.28 -18.58 -8.70
N TYR A 135 0.09 -18.72 -7.43
CA TYR A 135 0.04 -19.97 -6.68
C TYR A 135 -0.99 -19.94 -5.56
N TYR A 136 -1.68 -18.82 -5.38
CA TYR A 136 -2.63 -18.63 -4.30
C TYR A 136 -3.79 -19.63 -4.38
N ASP A 137 -4.05 -20.32 -3.27
CA ASP A 137 -5.09 -21.36 -3.16
C ASP A 137 -6.45 -20.73 -2.78
N GLY A 138 -6.89 -19.74 -3.54
CA GLY A 138 -8.16 -19.05 -3.42
C GLY A 138 -8.57 -18.45 -4.77
N LYS A 139 -9.58 -17.60 -4.77
CA LYS A 139 -10.01 -16.88 -5.98
C LYS A 139 -9.12 -15.68 -6.21
N VAL A 140 -8.44 -15.62 -7.35
CA VAL A 140 -7.66 -14.46 -7.80
C VAL A 140 -8.46 -13.69 -8.83
N GLU A 141 -8.49 -12.36 -8.69
CA GLU A 141 -9.18 -11.45 -9.61
C GLU A 141 -8.22 -10.34 -10.02
N SER A 142 -8.12 -10.06 -11.32
CA SER A 142 -7.51 -8.81 -11.80
C SER A 142 -8.46 -7.66 -11.50
N ARG A 143 -7.94 -6.55 -10.99
CA ARG A 143 -8.74 -5.37 -10.66
C ARG A 143 -8.50 -4.22 -11.62
N THR A 144 -7.41 -3.53 -11.42
CA THR A 144 -7.00 -2.37 -12.20
C THR A 144 -5.54 -2.54 -12.60
N HIS A 145 -5.01 -1.58 -13.30
CA HIS A 145 -3.58 -1.55 -13.61
C HIS A 145 -2.86 -0.60 -12.68
N ASN A 146 -1.60 -0.87 -12.42
CA ASN A 146 -0.65 0.06 -11.81
C ASN A 146 0.33 0.55 -12.87
N VAL A 147 0.84 1.74 -12.65
CA VAL A 147 1.91 2.31 -13.48
C VAL A 147 3.20 2.28 -12.67
N ILE A 148 4.21 1.60 -13.20
CA ILE A 148 5.51 1.41 -12.56
C ILE A 148 6.59 2.03 -13.46
N ARG A 149 7.37 2.96 -12.93
CA ARG A 149 8.56 3.49 -13.59
C ARG A 149 9.76 2.64 -13.18
N SER A 150 10.31 1.83 -14.08
CA SER A 150 11.62 1.21 -13.87
C SER A 150 12.72 2.28 -13.78
N LEU A 151 13.56 2.15 -12.76
CA LEU A 151 14.69 3.04 -12.51
C LEU A 151 16.03 2.43 -12.96
N GLU A 152 16.03 1.24 -13.54
CA GLU A 152 17.25 0.57 -14.03
C GLU A 152 17.85 1.24 -15.25
N MET A 153 17.00 1.86 -16.08
CA MET A 153 17.42 2.61 -17.26
C MET A 153 18.24 3.86 -16.88
N PRO A 154 19.20 4.30 -17.73
CA PRO A 154 19.84 5.60 -17.57
C PRO A 154 18.83 6.74 -17.48
N ILE A 155 19.17 7.79 -16.72
CA ILE A 155 18.23 8.90 -16.47
C ILE A 155 17.81 9.62 -17.74
N ASP A 156 18.70 9.71 -18.74
CA ASP A 156 18.40 10.33 -20.03
C ASP A 156 17.41 9.48 -20.84
N GLU A 157 17.48 8.16 -20.74
CA GLU A 157 16.51 7.25 -21.35
C GLU A 157 15.15 7.35 -20.66
N ILE A 158 15.11 7.37 -19.32
CA ILE A 158 13.89 7.63 -18.54
C ILE A 158 13.26 8.96 -18.98
N TRP A 159 14.08 10.01 -19.11
CA TRP A 159 13.63 11.31 -19.58
C TRP A 159 13.02 11.26 -20.99
N MET A 160 13.64 10.54 -21.90
CA MET A 160 13.16 10.42 -23.28
C MET A 160 11.90 9.56 -23.39
N ASP A 161 11.71 8.60 -22.48
CA ASP A 161 10.52 7.74 -22.41
C ASP A 161 9.26 8.49 -21.94
N PHE A 162 9.39 9.59 -21.19
CA PHE A 162 8.25 10.43 -20.83
C PHE A 162 7.51 10.96 -22.06
N LYS A 163 6.18 11.03 -21.98
CA LYS A 163 5.44 11.75 -23.03
C LYS A 163 5.94 13.19 -23.17
N GLN A 164 5.94 13.71 -24.39
CA GLN A 164 6.47 15.05 -24.72
C GLN A 164 5.89 16.16 -23.81
N LYS A 165 4.60 16.05 -23.45
CA LYS A 165 3.92 17.01 -22.57
C LYS A 165 4.60 17.11 -21.20
N VAL A 166 4.95 15.96 -20.59
CA VAL A 166 5.66 15.91 -19.30
C VAL A 166 7.00 16.64 -19.40
N ARG A 167 7.82 16.30 -20.42
CA ARG A 167 9.12 16.96 -20.62
C ARG A 167 9.00 18.48 -20.81
N LYS A 168 7.96 18.94 -21.54
CA LYS A 168 7.70 20.38 -21.69
C LYS A 168 7.31 21.03 -20.37
N ASN A 169 6.50 20.36 -19.56
CA ASN A 169 6.06 20.87 -18.27
C ASN A 169 7.22 20.96 -17.27
N VAL A 170 8.07 19.93 -17.17
CA VAL A 170 9.28 19.96 -16.33
C VAL A 170 10.22 21.10 -16.75
N LYS A 171 10.45 21.28 -18.06
CA LYS A 171 11.25 22.40 -18.56
C LYS A 171 10.64 23.77 -18.24
N LYS A 172 9.29 23.89 -18.25
CA LYS A 172 8.60 25.12 -17.85
C LYS A 172 8.79 25.39 -16.36
N ALA A 173 8.60 24.37 -15.51
CA ALA A 173 8.79 24.47 -14.08
C ALA A 173 10.21 24.93 -13.71
N ASN A 174 11.22 24.32 -14.31
CA ASN A 174 12.63 24.74 -14.13
C ASN A 174 12.88 26.21 -14.51
N ARG A 175 12.30 26.66 -15.65
CA ARG A 175 12.42 28.07 -16.07
C ARG A 175 11.72 29.04 -15.12
N ASN A 176 10.67 28.60 -14.45
CA ASN A 176 9.98 29.38 -13.41
C ASN A 176 10.74 29.40 -12.08
N GLY A 177 11.86 28.67 -11.97
CA GLY A 177 12.67 28.66 -10.76
C GLY A 177 12.12 27.81 -9.60
N LEU A 178 11.29 26.79 -9.91
CA LEU A 178 10.80 25.87 -8.89
C LEU A 178 11.96 25.09 -8.29
N LYS A 179 11.89 24.87 -6.97
CA LYS A 179 12.88 24.10 -6.21
C LYS A 179 12.19 22.95 -5.48
N VAL A 180 12.92 21.86 -5.23
CA VAL A 180 12.44 20.78 -4.37
C VAL A 180 13.15 20.80 -3.03
N VAL A 181 12.37 20.69 -1.98
CA VAL A 181 12.83 20.52 -0.59
C VAL A 181 12.48 19.11 -0.14
N LEU A 182 13.47 18.39 0.36
CA LEU A 182 13.32 17.03 0.90
C LEU A 182 13.16 17.08 2.42
N ASP A 183 12.21 16.31 2.94
CA ASP A 183 11.93 16.22 4.36
C ASP A 183 11.57 14.79 4.76
N ASN A 184 12.34 14.14 5.61
CA ASN A 184 12.04 12.83 6.18
C ASN A 184 11.67 12.89 7.67
N THR A 185 11.35 14.07 8.16
CA THR A 185 11.05 14.34 9.56
C THR A 185 9.63 14.82 9.82
N GLY A 186 8.94 15.26 8.76
CA GLY A 186 7.63 15.92 8.88
C GLY A 186 7.73 17.39 9.32
N LYS A 187 8.88 18.05 9.12
CA LYS A 187 9.06 19.46 9.42
C LYS A 187 8.01 20.36 8.75
N PHE A 188 7.62 20.00 7.53
CA PHE A 188 6.63 20.73 6.73
C PHE A 188 5.26 20.04 6.70
N LEU A 189 4.91 19.27 7.76
CA LEU A 189 3.67 18.53 7.83
C LEU A 189 2.42 19.43 7.71
N ASP A 190 2.46 20.66 8.25
CA ASP A 190 1.35 21.61 8.14
C ASP A 190 1.09 22.01 6.68
N ASP A 191 2.13 22.30 5.92
CA ASP A 191 2.01 22.60 4.49
C ASP A 191 1.55 21.40 3.69
N PHE A 192 2.08 20.21 4.03
CA PHE A 192 1.65 18.96 3.42
C PHE A 192 0.15 18.75 3.62
N LEU A 193 -0.35 18.82 4.87
CA LEU A 193 -1.76 18.60 5.20
C LEU A 193 -2.67 19.64 4.54
N ARG A 194 -2.27 20.90 4.53
CA ARG A 194 -3.01 21.96 3.84
C ARG A 194 -3.24 21.63 2.37
N ILE A 195 -2.20 21.23 1.66
CA ILE A 195 -2.26 20.92 0.23
C ILE A 195 -2.99 19.59 -0.01
N TYR A 196 -2.73 18.59 0.84
CA TYR A 196 -3.35 17.27 0.76
C TYR A 196 -4.88 17.34 0.92
N TYR A 197 -5.35 17.98 1.99
CA TYR A 197 -6.80 18.09 2.24
C TYR A 197 -7.49 18.94 1.18
N ALA A 198 -6.90 20.05 0.74
CA ALA A 198 -7.43 20.84 -0.36
C ALA A 198 -7.50 20.03 -1.68
N THR A 199 -6.60 19.05 -1.86
CA THR A 199 -6.63 18.14 -3.01
C THR A 199 -7.74 17.12 -2.86
N MET A 200 -7.94 16.54 -1.68
CA MET A 200 -9.03 15.59 -1.40
C MET A 200 -10.40 16.25 -1.59
N GLU A 201 -10.60 17.46 -1.07
CA GLU A 201 -11.85 18.23 -1.29
C GLU A 201 -12.11 18.47 -2.78
N ARG A 202 -11.10 18.93 -3.51
CA ARG A 202 -11.23 19.23 -4.94
C ARG A 202 -11.54 18.00 -5.79
N SER A 203 -11.03 16.84 -5.40
CA SER A 203 -11.24 15.57 -6.10
C SER A 203 -12.49 14.83 -5.62
N GLU A 204 -13.25 15.40 -4.67
CA GLU A 204 -14.42 14.75 -4.05
C GLU A 204 -14.09 13.34 -3.54
N ALA A 205 -12.91 13.20 -2.90
CA ALA A 205 -12.43 11.92 -2.43
C ALA A 205 -13.33 11.34 -1.34
N GLU A 206 -13.46 10.01 -1.31
CA GLU A 206 -14.18 9.29 -0.25
C GLU A 206 -13.55 9.55 1.12
N ALA A 207 -14.36 9.49 2.19
CA ALA A 207 -13.95 9.84 3.55
C ALA A 207 -12.74 9.03 4.04
N GLU A 208 -12.58 7.80 3.56
CA GLU A 208 -11.48 6.90 3.89
C GLU A 208 -10.09 7.37 3.41
N TYR A 209 -10.05 8.37 2.52
CA TYR A 209 -8.81 8.99 2.07
C TYR A 209 -8.42 10.25 2.85
N TYR A 210 -9.19 10.66 3.87
CA TYR A 210 -8.88 11.81 4.73
C TYR A 210 -8.15 11.34 5.99
N PHE A 211 -6.92 10.82 5.83
CA PHE A 211 -6.10 10.41 6.95
C PHE A 211 -5.85 11.55 7.94
N SER A 212 -5.89 11.22 9.22
CA SER A 212 -5.69 12.20 10.30
C SER A 212 -4.24 12.69 10.38
N ARG A 213 -4.03 13.82 11.06
CA ARG A 213 -2.67 14.29 11.39
C ARG A 213 -1.87 13.19 12.13
N ASN A 214 -2.49 12.51 13.08
CA ASN A 214 -1.85 11.46 13.87
C ASN A 214 -1.30 10.33 12.97
N PHE A 215 -2.04 9.95 11.94
CA PHE A 215 -1.57 8.97 10.95
C PHE A 215 -0.23 9.36 10.32
N PHE A 216 -0.09 10.62 9.89
CA PHE A 216 1.17 11.11 9.29
C PHE A 216 2.28 11.23 10.33
N GLU A 217 1.97 11.67 11.56
CA GLU A 217 2.94 11.72 12.65
C GLU A 217 3.49 10.34 12.98
N LYS A 218 2.64 9.29 12.91
CA LYS A 218 3.07 7.89 13.06
C LYS A 218 3.92 7.42 11.88
N LEU A 219 3.55 7.75 10.65
CA LEU A 219 4.39 7.45 9.49
C LEU A 219 5.76 8.14 9.58
N ASN A 220 5.84 9.34 10.18
CA ASN A 220 7.11 10.06 10.36
C ASN A 220 8.10 9.32 11.27
N GLU A 221 7.64 8.33 12.06
CA GLU A 221 8.54 7.45 12.79
C GLU A 221 9.36 6.53 11.88
N MET A 222 8.94 6.34 10.62
CA MET A 222 9.61 5.53 9.59
C MET A 222 10.69 6.31 8.83
N LYS A 223 11.51 7.11 9.49
CA LYS A 223 12.48 8.06 8.90
C LYS A 223 13.34 7.51 7.77
N ASN A 224 13.63 6.20 7.78
CA ASN A 224 14.46 5.53 6.79
C ASN A 224 13.66 4.96 5.61
N ASN A 225 12.34 5.03 5.66
CA ASN A 225 11.42 4.43 4.68
C ASN A 225 10.37 5.41 4.16
N ILE A 226 10.51 6.71 4.51
CA ILE A 226 9.67 7.80 4.01
C ILE A 226 10.51 8.96 3.52
N MET A 227 9.96 9.71 2.58
CA MET A 227 10.49 11.02 2.16
C MET A 227 9.33 11.87 1.66
N TYR A 228 9.17 13.06 2.25
CA TYR A 228 8.34 14.10 1.68
C TYR A 228 9.14 14.89 0.65
N PHE A 229 8.51 15.16 -0.45
CA PHE A 229 9.00 16.06 -1.49
C PHE A 229 8.09 17.26 -1.54
N HIS A 230 8.64 18.46 -1.36
CA HIS A 230 7.91 19.72 -1.40
C HIS A 230 8.44 20.57 -2.53
N VAL A 231 7.57 21.06 -3.40
CA VAL A 231 7.92 22.05 -4.41
C VAL A 231 7.72 23.44 -3.83
N GLU A 232 8.82 24.18 -3.77
CA GLU A 232 8.85 25.57 -3.35
C GLU A 232 8.85 26.51 -4.57
N TYR A 233 8.02 27.54 -4.52
CA TYR A 233 7.95 28.62 -5.49
C TYR A 233 7.62 29.92 -4.76
N GLU A 234 8.43 30.99 -4.95
CA GLU A 234 8.27 32.28 -4.29
C GLU A 234 8.10 32.15 -2.76
N ASP A 235 9.00 31.37 -2.14
CA ASP A 235 9.06 31.08 -0.69
C ASP A 235 7.80 30.39 -0.13
N LYS A 236 7.01 29.72 -0.99
CA LYS A 236 5.82 28.94 -0.59
C LYS A 236 5.92 27.50 -1.07
N ILE A 237 5.45 26.57 -0.25
CA ILE A 237 5.23 25.19 -0.67
C ILE A 237 3.90 25.14 -1.43
N ILE A 238 3.98 24.75 -2.72
CA ILE A 238 2.85 24.75 -3.66
C ILE A 238 2.45 23.37 -4.15
N SER A 239 3.32 22.36 -3.98
CA SER A 239 3.02 20.96 -4.29
C SER A 239 3.81 20.08 -3.35
N THR A 240 3.25 18.93 -3.02
CA THR A 240 3.86 18.01 -2.06
C THR A 240 3.50 16.57 -2.35
N GLU A 241 4.41 15.67 -2.00
CA GLU A 241 4.19 14.22 -2.07
C GLU A 241 4.96 13.49 -0.98
N LEU A 242 4.28 12.59 -0.29
CA LEU A 242 4.87 11.59 0.57
C LEU A 242 5.19 10.36 -0.28
N VAL A 243 6.45 9.98 -0.30
CA VAL A 243 6.95 8.73 -0.88
C VAL A 243 7.31 7.80 0.26
N ILE A 244 6.81 6.57 0.20
CA ILE A 244 7.24 5.48 1.07
C ILE A 244 8.08 4.50 0.26
N TYR A 245 9.06 3.84 0.88
CA TYR A 245 9.95 2.95 0.14
C TYR A 245 10.51 1.81 1.00
N GLY A 246 10.64 0.64 0.37
CA GLY A 246 11.31 -0.54 0.91
C GLY A 246 12.78 -0.60 0.51
N ALA A 247 13.30 -1.80 0.38
CA ALA A 247 14.70 -2.02 -0.03
C ALA A 247 14.94 -1.69 -1.51
N GLU A 248 14.00 -2.01 -2.39
CA GLU A 248 14.17 -1.89 -3.84
C GLU A 248 13.14 -0.99 -4.52
N ASN A 249 11.97 -0.77 -3.89
CA ASN A 249 10.84 -0.11 -4.52
C ASN A 249 10.38 1.12 -3.74
N ALA A 250 10.07 2.20 -4.45
CA ALA A 250 9.43 3.40 -3.93
C ALA A 250 8.00 3.52 -4.46
N TYR A 251 7.14 4.15 -3.67
CA TYR A 251 5.72 4.30 -3.96
C TYR A 251 5.30 5.76 -3.83
N SER A 252 4.67 6.29 -4.88
CA SER A 252 3.92 7.55 -4.87
C SER A 252 2.70 7.34 -3.96
N TYR A 253 2.77 7.85 -2.74
CA TYR A 253 1.82 7.42 -1.72
C TYR A 253 0.66 8.41 -1.58
N LEU A 254 0.89 9.57 -1.02
CA LEU A 254 -0.11 10.61 -0.78
C LEU A 254 0.49 11.97 -1.12
N GLY A 255 -0.35 12.90 -1.58
CA GLY A 255 0.13 14.24 -1.88
C GLY A 255 -0.90 15.10 -2.61
N GLY A 256 -0.45 16.23 -3.07
CA GLY A 256 -1.31 17.15 -3.80
C GLY A 256 -0.57 18.35 -4.37
N THR A 257 -1.34 19.19 -5.06
CA THR A 257 -0.85 20.45 -5.65
C THR A 257 -1.88 21.53 -5.42
N ASP A 258 -1.43 22.68 -4.98
CA ASP A 258 -2.24 23.87 -4.86
C ASP A 258 -2.70 24.33 -6.26
N LYS A 259 -4.02 24.43 -6.43
CA LYS A 259 -4.66 24.72 -7.72
C LYS A 259 -4.22 26.08 -8.31
N ASP A 260 -3.93 27.03 -7.45
CA ASP A 260 -3.58 28.40 -7.87
C ASP A 260 -2.21 28.45 -8.57
N TYR A 261 -1.42 27.36 -8.44
CA TYR A 261 -0.08 27.24 -9.04
C TYR A 261 0.01 26.19 -10.16
N PHE A 262 -1.09 25.67 -10.67
CA PHE A 262 -1.07 24.68 -11.78
C PHE A 262 -0.35 25.21 -13.03
N GLU A 263 -0.37 26.51 -13.26
CA GLU A 263 0.26 27.16 -14.41
C GLU A 263 1.78 26.96 -14.43
N VAL A 264 2.45 26.92 -13.29
CA VAL A 264 3.92 26.76 -13.20
C VAL A 264 4.35 25.29 -13.26
N ARG A 265 3.39 24.32 -13.35
CA ARG A 265 3.61 22.89 -13.58
C ARG A 265 4.38 22.16 -12.47
N PRO A 266 4.06 22.36 -11.19
CA PRO A 266 4.83 21.77 -10.10
C PRO A 266 4.75 20.25 -10.05
N ASN A 267 3.62 19.63 -10.43
CA ASN A 267 3.41 18.19 -10.27
C ASN A 267 4.32 17.35 -11.19
N ASP A 268 4.44 17.70 -12.49
CA ASP A 268 5.37 17.02 -13.41
C ASP A 268 6.82 17.17 -12.95
N PHE A 269 7.18 18.35 -12.44
CA PHE A 269 8.49 18.64 -11.90
C PHE A 269 8.77 17.80 -10.65
N LEU A 270 7.83 17.76 -9.71
CA LEU A 270 7.89 16.96 -8.50
C LEU A 270 8.14 15.47 -8.81
N LYS A 271 7.36 14.89 -9.72
CA LYS A 271 7.52 13.49 -10.12
C LYS A 271 8.89 13.21 -10.74
N TYR A 272 9.39 14.11 -11.56
CA TYR A 272 10.73 13.97 -12.16
C TYR A 272 11.83 14.00 -11.08
N GLU A 273 11.74 14.91 -10.12
CA GLU A 273 12.71 15.01 -9.03
C GLU A 273 12.65 13.77 -8.10
N ILE A 274 11.45 13.21 -7.82
CA ILE A 274 11.30 11.94 -7.10
C ILE A 274 12.00 10.80 -7.85
N ILE A 275 11.79 10.70 -9.17
CA ILE A 275 12.41 9.66 -10.02
C ILE A 275 13.95 9.76 -9.97
N LYS A 276 14.50 10.96 -10.05
CA LYS A 276 15.95 11.19 -9.93
C LYS A 276 16.46 10.72 -8.56
N TRP A 277 15.83 11.19 -7.49
CA TRP A 277 16.20 10.83 -6.13
C TRP A 277 16.12 9.30 -5.89
N ALA A 278 15.04 8.66 -6.33
CA ALA A 278 14.86 7.23 -6.16
C ALA A 278 15.94 6.43 -6.90
N LYS A 279 16.29 6.87 -8.11
CA LYS A 279 17.41 6.28 -8.87
C LYS A 279 18.77 6.51 -8.19
N GLU A 280 19.05 7.70 -7.72
CA GLU A 280 20.30 8.04 -6.99
C GLU A 280 20.41 7.23 -5.69
N LYS A 281 19.27 6.93 -5.05
CA LYS A 281 19.19 6.07 -3.87
C LYS A 281 19.43 4.58 -4.18
N GLY A 282 19.45 4.19 -5.46
CA GLY A 282 19.67 2.81 -5.90
C GLY A 282 18.41 1.96 -5.92
N LEU A 283 17.22 2.57 -5.85
CA LEU A 283 15.96 1.85 -5.97
C LEU A 283 15.74 1.40 -7.42
N LYS A 284 15.06 0.26 -7.58
CA LYS A 284 14.81 -0.36 -8.90
C LYS A 284 13.55 0.16 -9.56
N ASN A 285 12.51 0.49 -8.77
CA ASN A 285 11.22 0.90 -9.28
C ASN A 285 10.63 2.08 -8.50
N PHE A 286 9.85 2.90 -9.21
CA PHE A 286 8.96 3.88 -8.63
C PHE A 286 7.52 3.60 -9.07
N VAL A 287 6.71 3.11 -8.15
CA VAL A 287 5.30 2.77 -8.36
C VAL A 287 4.47 4.04 -8.27
N LEU A 288 3.93 4.48 -9.40
CA LEU A 288 3.03 5.64 -9.48
C LEU A 288 1.60 5.30 -9.03
N GLY A 289 1.29 3.99 -8.98
CA GLY A 289 -0.02 3.47 -8.60
C GLY A 289 -1.04 3.47 -9.75
N GLY A 290 -2.24 3.04 -9.46
CA GLY A 290 -3.36 2.97 -10.41
C GLY A 290 -4.19 4.25 -10.50
N GLY A 291 -5.37 4.12 -11.08
CA GLY A 291 -6.46 5.08 -11.12
C GLY A 291 -7.77 4.37 -10.78
N TYR A 292 -8.90 5.04 -10.97
CA TYR A 292 -10.23 4.44 -10.86
C TYR A 292 -10.55 3.51 -12.05
N GLY A 293 -9.87 3.71 -13.20
CA GLY A 293 -9.98 2.91 -14.42
C GLY A 293 -8.90 3.33 -15.42
N THR A 294 -8.77 2.58 -16.52
CA THR A 294 -7.74 2.85 -17.56
C THR A 294 -7.97 4.16 -18.32
N ASP A 295 -9.20 4.65 -18.35
CA ASP A 295 -9.57 5.86 -19.10
C ASP A 295 -9.64 7.11 -18.23
N ASP A 296 -9.39 7.00 -16.91
CA ASP A 296 -9.41 8.16 -16.05
C ASP A 296 -8.16 9.06 -16.23
N GLY A 297 -8.33 10.36 -15.96
CA GLY A 297 -7.27 11.35 -16.16
C GLY A 297 -6.06 11.13 -15.24
N ILE A 298 -6.26 10.51 -14.06
CA ILE A 298 -5.19 10.21 -13.10
C ILE A 298 -4.32 9.09 -13.64
N PHE A 299 -4.94 8.00 -14.12
CA PHE A 299 -4.21 6.89 -14.73
C PHE A 299 -3.43 7.35 -15.95
N GLN A 300 -4.07 8.10 -16.86
CA GLN A 300 -3.43 8.63 -18.08
C GLN A 300 -2.26 9.57 -17.76
N TYR A 301 -2.38 10.37 -16.70
CA TYR A 301 -1.28 11.18 -16.20
C TYR A 301 -0.10 10.31 -15.75
N LYS A 302 -0.34 9.30 -14.90
CA LYS A 302 0.70 8.37 -14.43
C LYS A 302 1.36 7.63 -15.59
N ALA A 303 0.57 7.10 -16.53
CA ALA A 303 1.04 6.44 -17.73
C ALA A 303 1.87 7.38 -18.63
N SER A 304 1.70 8.71 -18.54
CA SER A 304 2.54 9.65 -19.28
C SER A 304 3.99 9.73 -18.76
N LEU A 305 4.22 9.29 -17.52
CA LEU A 305 5.53 9.21 -16.87
C LEU A 305 6.21 7.84 -17.06
N ALA A 306 5.44 6.80 -17.38
CA ALA A 306 5.91 5.44 -17.62
C ALA A 306 5.03 4.74 -18.67
N PRO A 307 5.11 5.11 -19.96
CA PRO A 307 4.21 4.58 -21.00
C PRO A 307 4.31 3.06 -21.19
N HIS A 308 5.44 2.48 -20.84
CA HIS A 308 5.73 1.05 -20.98
C HIS A 308 5.71 0.29 -19.65
N GLY A 309 5.29 0.96 -18.57
CA GLY A 309 5.28 0.38 -17.21
C GLY A 309 3.87 0.15 -16.68
N ILE A 310 2.95 -0.33 -17.52
CA ILE A 310 1.58 -0.66 -17.12
C ILE A 310 1.53 -2.14 -16.74
N GLU A 311 1.23 -2.41 -15.48
CA GLU A 311 1.22 -3.75 -14.89
C GLU A 311 -0.14 -4.08 -14.29
N ASP A 312 -0.55 -5.33 -14.40
CA ASP A 312 -1.80 -5.82 -13.79
C ASP A 312 -1.72 -5.82 -12.26
N PHE A 313 -2.82 -5.49 -11.63
CA PHE A 313 -2.98 -5.59 -10.18
C PHE A 313 -3.99 -6.68 -9.83
N TYR A 314 -3.59 -7.59 -8.94
CA TYR A 314 -4.39 -8.72 -8.54
C TYR A 314 -4.82 -8.63 -7.08
N ILE A 315 -6.02 -9.15 -6.79
CA ILE A 315 -6.52 -9.39 -5.44
C ILE A 315 -6.86 -10.85 -5.25
N GLY A 316 -6.79 -11.30 -4.00
CA GLY A 316 -7.16 -12.66 -3.58
C GLY A 316 -8.32 -12.65 -2.61
N LYS A 317 -9.18 -13.66 -2.72
CA LYS A 317 -10.30 -13.90 -1.80
C LYS A 317 -10.34 -15.39 -1.48
N LYS A 318 -10.39 -15.74 -0.20
CA LYS A 318 -10.53 -17.13 0.23
C LYS A 318 -11.46 -17.22 1.42
N ILE A 319 -12.30 -18.26 1.42
CA ILE A 319 -13.19 -18.57 2.53
C ILE A 319 -12.71 -19.89 3.14
N TYR A 320 -12.45 -19.89 4.44
CA TYR A 320 -12.04 -21.07 5.21
C TYR A 320 -13.21 -21.75 5.90
N ASN A 321 -14.25 -20.97 6.27
CA ASN A 321 -15.47 -21.46 6.91
C ASN A 321 -16.71 -21.01 6.13
N GLU A 322 -17.10 -21.79 5.13
CA GLU A 322 -18.22 -21.51 4.22
C GLU A 322 -19.57 -21.38 4.97
N GLU A 323 -19.81 -22.26 5.95
CA GLU A 323 -21.08 -22.28 6.68
C GLU A 323 -21.26 -20.99 7.48
N LEU A 324 -20.25 -20.63 8.27
CA LEU A 324 -20.30 -19.41 9.08
C LEU A 324 -20.30 -18.16 8.21
N TYR A 325 -19.52 -18.15 7.12
CA TYR A 325 -19.50 -17.02 6.18
C TYR A 325 -20.90 -16.75 5.60
N LYS A 326 -21.59 -17.79 5.10
CA LYS A 326 -22.95 -17.67 4.56
C LYS A 326 -23.96 -17.22 5.61
N LYS A 327 -23.83 -17.71 6.86
CA LYS A 327 -24.67 -17.28 7.98
C LYS A 327 -24.50 -15.80 8.29
N LEU A 328 -23.27 -15.29 8.35
CA LEU A 328 -22.99 -13.87 8.57
C LEU A 328 -23.55 -12.99 7.46
N VAL A 329 -23.35 -13.36 6.20
CA VAL A 329 -23.91 -12.65 5.06
C VAL A 329 -25.46 -12.62 5.13
N GLY A 330 -26.07 -13.74 5.50
CA GLY A 330 -27.53 -13.86 5.62
C GLY A 330 -28.14 -12.99 6.72
N LEU A 331 -27.36 -12.62 7.73
CA LEU A 331 -27.78 -11.70 8.80
C LEU A 331 -27.70 -10.22 8.41
N CYS A 332 -26.99 -9.89 7.35
CA CYS A 332 -26.87 -8.54 6.86
C CYS A 332 -28.13 -8.14 6.10
N SER A 333 -29.05 -7.42 6.75
CA SER A 333 -30.30 -6.93 6.13
C SER A 333 -30.07 -6.00 4.94
N LYS A 334 -28.91 -5.33 4.89
CA LYS A 334 -28.51 -4.43 3.81
C LYS A 334 -27.00 -4.46 3.64
N ILE A 335 -26.55 -4.89 2.47
CA ILE A 335 -25.16 -4.82 2.04
C ILE A 335 -25.03 -3.56 1.16
N LYS A 336 -24.24 -2.58 1.60
CA LYS A 336 -24.07 -1.30 0.90
C LYS A 336 -23.18 -1.47 -0.33
N ASN A 337 -22.08 -2.20 -0.17
CA ASN A 337 -21.13 -2.47 -1.24
C ASN A 337 -21.05 -3.98 -1.53
N LYS A 338 -21.66 -4.42 -2.61
CA LYS A 338 -21.70 -5.83 -3.04
C LYS A 338 -20.36 -6.34 -3.59
N GLU A 339 -19.44 -5.44 -3.88
CA GLU A 339 -18.09 -5.79 -4.35
C GLU A 339 -17.08 -5.90 -3.21
N TYR A 340 -17.45 -5.43 -2.01
CA TYR A 340 -16.60 -5.54 -0.84
C TYR A 340 -16.44 -7.00 -0.41
N PHE A 341 -15.24 -7.36 0.02
CA PHE A 341 -14.99 -8.67 0.59
C PHE A 341 -14.34 -8.54 1.97
N PRO A 342 -14.82 -9.25 2.99
CA PRO A 342 -16.01 -10.14 2.98
C PRO A 342 -17.32 -9.35 2.88
N LEU A 343 -18.31 -9.95 2.19
CA LEU A 343 -19.61 -9.31 1.93
C LEU A 343 -20.33 -8.81 3.19
N TYR A 344 -20.15 -9.48 4.31
CA TYR A 344 -20.79 -9.09 5.58
C TYR A 344 -20.20 -7.82 6.20
N ARG A 345 -19.11 -7.26 5.65
CA ARG A 345 -18.54 -5.96 6.04
C ARG A 345 -18.82 -4.86 5.00
N GLY A 346 -19.46 -5.19 3.89
CA GLY A 346 -19.78 -4.27 2.79
C GLY A 346 -21.03 -3.42 2.98
#